data_4ca8723c9352ec65297eea96ec1e9737
#
_entry.id   4ca8723c9352ec65297eea96ec1e9737
#
_cell.length_a   1.000
_cell.length_b   1.000
_cell.length_c   1.000
_cell.angle_alpha   90.00
_cell.angle_beta   90.00
_cell.angle_gamma   90.00
#
_symmetry.space_group_name_H-M   'P 1'
#
loop_
_entity.id
_entity.type
_entity.pdbx_description
1 polymer ?
#
loop_
_entity_poly.entity_id
_entity_poly.type
_entity_poly.pdbx_seq_one_letter_code
_entity_poly.pdbx_strand_id
1 'polypeptide(L)'
;MGLPKVLFNIAKDGMNRTGNNIQKVTGLIITGSGVASKVELGKSYQVFSLNEAVALGISEAENAFAYKHIKAFYDQAPTGTPLWVMLVSDATTMTAMLDKDGAFAPTLIADAKGAIRVLGVVKKATGSETIAAGLDTDVQ
;
A
#
# COMPACT_ATOMS: atom_id res chain seq x y z
N MET A 1 -17.58 -10.69 46.97
CA MET A 1 -16.65 -9.59 46.72
C MET A 1 -15.83 -9.73 45.44
N GLY A 2 -16.23 -10.62 44.56
CA GLY A 2 -15.58 -10.80 43.27
C GLY A 2 -16.04 -9.81 42.18
N LEU A 3 -17.20 -9.19 42.33
CA LEU A 3 -17.81 -8.33 41.33
C LEU A 3 -16.99 -7.11 40.93
N PRO A 4 -16.37 -6.33 41.83
CA PRO A 4 -15.55 -5.17 41.45
C PRO A 4 -14.31 -5.54 40.64
N LYS A 5 -13.71 -6.69 40.90
CA LYS A 5 -12.55 -7.17 40.16
C LYS A 5 -12.89 -7.55 38.72
N VAL A 6 -14.06 -8.18 38.54
CA VAL A 6 -14.54 -8.59 37.20
C VAL A 6 -14.81 -7.36 36.33
N LEU A 7 -15.49 -6.35 36.90
CA LEU A 7 -15.76 -5.10 36.20
C LEU A 7 -14.47 -4.36 35.82
N PHE A 8 -13.47 -4.39 36.70
CA PHE A 8 -12.18 -3.75 36.46
C PHE A 8 -11.43 -4.39 35.30
N ASN A 9 -11.43 -5.73 35.22
CA ASN A 9 -10.80 -6.45 34.14
C ASN A 9 -11.46 -6.19 32.78
N ILE A 10 -12.78 -6.14 32.73
CA ILE A 10 -13.54 -5.84 31.50
C ILE A 10 -13.21 -4.43 30.99
N ALA A 11 -13.18 -3.45 31.86
CA ALA A 11 -12.82 -2.08 31.51
C ALA A 11 -11.39 -1.99 30.97
N LYS A 12 -10.46 -2.70 31.59
CA LYS A 12 -9.06 -2.74 31.17
C LYS A 12 -8.89 -3.35 29.80
N ASP A 13 -9.55 -4.45 29.53
CA ASP A 13 -9.51 -5.13 28.24
C ASP A 13 -10.13 -4.28 27.14
N GLY A 14 -11.21 -3.59 27.44
CA GLY A 14 -11.84 -2.67 26.51
C GLY A 14 -10.93 -1.51 26.13
N MET A 15 -10.22 -0.95 27.08
CA MET A 15 -9.27 0.14 26.84
C MET A 15 -8.07 -0.33 26.02
N ASN A 16 -7.55 -1.50 26.27
CA ASN A 16 -6.44 -2.06 25.50
C ASN A 16 -6.80 -2.32 24.05
N ARG A 17 -8.01 -2.80 23.79
CA ARG A 17 -8.48 -2.99 22.41
C ARG A 17 -8.62 -1.67 21.65
N THR A 18 -9.05 -0.63 22.31
CA THR A 18 -9.20 0.68 21.67
C THR A 18 -7.85 1.27 21.28
N GLY A 19 -6.82 1.06 22.09
CA GLY A 19 -5.47 1.52 21.80
C GLY A 19 -4.76 0.73 20.69
N ASN A 20 -5.11 -0.53 20.51
CA ASN A 20 -4.50 -1.40 19.50
C ASN A 20 -5.14 -1.31 18.11
N ASN A 21 -6.28 -0.67 18.00
CA ASN A 21 -7.00 -0.57 16.72
C ASN A 21 -6.50 0.55 15.80
N ILE A 22 -5.48 1.28 16.19
CA ILE A 22 -4.81 2.23 15.29
C ILE A 22 -3.84 1.43 14.42
N GLN A 23 -4.37 0.61 13.56
CA GLN A 23 -3.55 -0.06 12.57
C GLN A 23 -3.08 0.97 11.54
N LYS A 24 -1.79 1.08 11.41
CA LYS A 24 -1.16 1.90 10.38
C LYS A 24 -1.27 1.15 9.06
N VAL A 25 -2.36 1.36 8.35
CA VAL A 25 -2.54 0.76 7.03
C VAL A 25 -1.70 1.53 6.03
N THR A 26 -0.87 0.81 5.31
CA THR A 26 0.00 1.36 4.27
C THR A 26 -0.65 1.17 2.90
N GLY A 27 -0.57 2.20 2.06
CA GLY A 27 -0.87 2.13 0.64
C GLY A 27 0.38 2.32 -0.18
N LEU A 28 0.54 1.58 -1.26
CA LEU A 28 1.64 1.72 -2.21
C LEU A 28 1.10 1.88 -3.62
N ILE A 29 1.56 2.92 -4.30
CA ILE A 29 1.37 3.09 -5.75
C ILE A 29 2.72 2.81 -6.41
N ILE A 30 2.78 1.77 -7.23
CA ILE A 30 4.03 1.27 -7.81
C ILE A 30 3.87 1.13 -9.31
N THR A 31 4.89 1.49 -10.08
CA THR A 31 4.91 1.22 -11.51
C THR A 31 5.05 -0.27 -11.78
N GLY A 32 4.31 -0.75 -12.77
CA GLY A 32 4.30 -2.15 -13.16
C GLY A 32 3.49 -2.40 -14.40
N SER A 33 3.20 -3.65 -14.66
CA SER A 33 2.43 -4.11 -15.82
C SER A 33 1.16 -4.84 -15.36
N GLY A 34 0.09 -4.63 -16.09
CA GLY A 34 -1.13 -5.41 -15.88
C GLY A 34 -0.92 -6.87 -16.29
N VAL A 35 -1.57 -7.77 -15.56
CA VAL A 35 -1.59 -9.20 -15.88
C VAL A 35 -3.03 -9.60 -16.13
N ALA A 36 -3.29 -10.17 -17.32
CA ALA A 36 -4.63 -10.53 -17.75
C ALA A 36 -5.33 -11.44 -16.72
N SER A 37 -6.57 -11.11 -16.40
CA SER A 37 -7.40 -11.82 -15.42
C SER A 37 -6.87 -11.79 -13.97
N LYS A 38 -5.88 -10.95 -13.68
CA LYS A 38 -5.29 -10.81 -12.36
C LYS A 38 -5.21 -9.34 -11.97
N VAL A 39 -4.03 -8.72 -12.03
CA VAL A 39 -3.84 -7.32 -11.67
C VAL A 39 -4.04 -6.40 -12.86
N GLU A 40 -4.91 -5.40 -12.71
CA GLU A 40 -5.12 -4.34 -13.70
C GLU A 40 -4.48 -3.03 -13.23
N LEU A 41 -3.98 -2.26 -14.20
CA LEU A 41 -3.39 -0.95 -13.90
C LEU A 41 -4.47 0.03 -13.43
N GLY A 42 -4.15 0.84 -12.43
CA GLY A 42 -5.06 1.85 -11.89
C GLY A 42 -6.16 1.30 -10.97
N LYS A 43 -6.14 0.01 -10.66
CA LYS A 43 -7.05 -0.61 -9.69
C LYS A 43 -6.39 -0.84 -8.35
N SER A 44 -7.17 -0.69 -7.31
CA SER A 44 -6.74 -0.91 -5.93
C SER A 44 -6.94 -2.36 -5.52
N TYR A 45 -5.94 -2.92 -4.87
CA TYR A 45 -5.99 -4.28 -4.33
C TYR A 45 -5.50 -4.26 -2.89
N GLN A 46 -6.17 -5.02 -2.04
CA GLN A 46 -5.71 -5.24 -0.68
C GLN A 46 -5.10 -6.63 -0.57
N VAL A 47 -3.90 -6.71 -0.01
CA VAL A 47 -3.20 -7.96 0.24
C VAL A 47 -2.72 -8.01 1.69
N PHE A 48 -2.61 -9.20 2.24
CA PHE A 48 -2.20 -9.44 3.62
C PHE A 48 -0.89 -10.25 3.70
N SER A 49 -0.38 -10.67 2.57
CA SER A 49 0.87 -11.41 2.48
C SER A 49 1.52 -11.26 1.10
N LEU A 50 2.81 -11.58 1.03
CA LEU A 50 3.52 -11.64 -0.24
C LEU A 50 2.90 -12.67 -1.19
N ASN A 51 2.44 -13.80 -0.64
CA ASN A 51 1.81 -14.85 -1.45
C ASN A 51 0.53 -14.38 -2.14
N GLU A 52 -0.27 -13.56 -1.48
CA GLU A 52 -1.46 -12.95 -2.08
C GLU A 52 -1.10 -11.99 -3.21
N ALA A 53 -0.06 -11.18 -3.03
CA ALA A 53 0.44 -10.31 -4.09
C ALA A 53 0.93 -11.09 -5.31
N VAL A 54 1.63 -12.20 -5.09
CA VAL A 54 2.07 -13.11 -6.16
C VAL A 54 0.87 -13.74 -6.88
N ALA A 55 -0.15 -14.15 -6.16
CA ALA A 55 -1.40 -14.68 -6.73
C ALA A 55 -2.12 -13.67 -7.63
N LEU A 56 -2.05 -12.38 -7.29
CA LEU A 56 -2.55 -11.29 -8.11
C LEU A 56 -1.72 -11.02 -9.38
N GLY A 57 -0.57 -11.64 -9.54
CA GLY A 57 0.32 -11.38 -10.68
C GLY A 57 1.45 -10.39 -10.39
N ILE A 58 1.63 -10.01 -9.12
CA ILE A 58 2.78 -9.22 -8.70
C ILE A 58 3.88 -10.19 -8.28
N SER A 59 4.40 -10.92 -9.24
CA SER A 59 5.45 -11.92 -9.06
C SER A 59 6.78 -11.41 -9.62
N GLU A 60 7.86 -12.09 -9.27
CA GLU A 60 9.17 -11.78 -9.81
C GLU A 60 9.23 -11.93 -11.33
N ALA A 61 8.45 -12.87 -11.91
CA ALA A 61 8.40 -13.11 -13.35
C ALA A 61 7.62 -12.03 -14.11
N GLU A 62 6.50 -11.56 -13.55
CA GLU A 62 5.59 -10.65 -14.24
C GLU A 62 5.83 -9.18 -13.88
N ASN A 63 6.15 -8.90 -12.62
CA ASN A 63 6.30 -7.56 -12.08
C ASN A 63 7.47 -7.49 -11.09
N ALA A 64 8.68 -7.81 -11.55
CA ALA A 64 9.87 -7.91 -10.71
C ALA A 64 10.12 -6.66 -9.85
N PHE A 65 9.92 -5.47 -10.41
CA PHE A 65 10.12 -4.21 -9.70
C PHE A 65 9.11 -4.05 -8.54
N ALA A 66 7.82 -4.22 -8.81
CA ALA A 66 6.79 -4.13 -7.79
C ALA A 66 6.93 -5.25 -6.75
N TYR A 67 7.22 -6.47 -7.20
CA TYR A 67 7.48 -7.62 -6.34
C TYR A 67 8.59 -7.33 -5.32
N LYS A 68 9.71 -6.78 -5.77
CA LYS A 68 10.85 -6.44 -4.90
C LYS A 68 10.43 -5.50 -3.75
N HIS A 69 9.63 -4.49 -4.05
CA HIS A 69 9.19 -3.52 -3.03
C HIS A 69 8.15 -4.10 -2.07
N ILE A 70 7.22 -4.90 -2.57
CA ILE A 70 6.23 -5.57 -1.72
C ILE A 70 6.91 -6.64 -0.85
N LYS A 71 7.88 -7.37 -1.41
CA LYS A 71 8.70 -8.30 -0.63
C LYS A 71 9.44 -7.57 0.49
N ALA A 72 10.08 -6.45 0.20
CA ALA A 72 10.78 -5.66 1.21
C ALA A 72 9.83 -5.16 2.32
N PHE A 73 8.59 -4.82 1.98
CA PHE A 73 7.57 -4.47 2.97
C PHE A 73 7.27 -5.65 3.90
N TYR A 74 7.00 -6.84 3.36
CA TYR A 74 6.69 -8.03 4.16
C TYR A 74 7.90 -8.67 4.83
N ASP A 75 9.11 -8.34 4.44
CA ASP A 75 10.33 -8.71 5.18
C ASP A 75 10.42 -7.94 6.51
N GLN A 76 9.78 -6.78 6.61
CA GLN A 76 9.75 -5.96 7.82
C GLN A 76 8.41 -6.04 8.57
N ALA A 77 7.32 -6.28 7.87
CA ALA A 77 5.98 -6.36 8.42
C ALA A 77 5.56 -7.82 8.64
N PRO A 78 4.87 -8.14 9.74
CA PRO A 78 4.35 -9.49 9.93
C PRO A 78 3.34 -9.86 8.86
N THR A 79 3.27 -11.16 8.53
CA THR A 79 2.21 -11.71 7.68
C THR A 79 0.84 -11.41 8.30
N GLY A 80 -0.11 -11.01 7.48
CA GLY A 80 -1.42 -10.55 7.95
C GLY A 80 -1.53 -9.04 8.06
N THR A 81 -0.42 -8.30 7.89
CA THR A 81 -0.46 -6.84 7.83
C THR A 81 -1.15 -6.39 6.54
N PRO A 82 -2.22 -5.59 6.63
CA PRO A 82 -2.91 -5.11 5.43
C PRO A 82 -2.02 -4.13 4.65
N LEU A 83 -1.94 -4.36 3.35
CA LEU A 83 -1.26 -3.48 2.40
C LEU A 83 -2.20 -3.21 1.23
N TRP A 84 -2.46 -1.96 0.93
CA TRP A 84 -3.16 -1.55 -0.28
C TRP A 84 -2.15 -1.28 -1.38
N VAL A 85 -2.37 -1.87 -2.54
CA VAL A 85 -1.46 -1.78 -3.69
C VAL A 85 -2.23 -1.35 -4.93
N MET A 86 -1.65 -0.44 -5.68
CA MET A 86 -2.10 -0.06 -7.01
C MET A 86 -0.91 -0.08 -7.95
N LEU A 87 -1.01 -0.81 -9.05
CA LEU A 87 -0.04 -0.74 -10.12
C LEU A 87 -0.45 0.34 -11.14
N VAL A 88 0.52 1.08 -11.60
CA VAL A 88 0.35 2.09 -12.64
C VAL A 88 1.38 1.88 -13.75
N SER A 89 1.12 2.43 -14.92
CA SER A 89 2.05 2.36 -16.05
C SER A 89 3.41 2.96 -15.71
N ASP A 90 4.47 2.38 -16.25
CA ASP A 90 5.84 2.90 -16.11
C ASP A 90 5.99 4.35 -16.62
N ALA A 91 5.11 4.78 -17.53
CA ALA A 91 5.07 6.15 -18.03
C ALA A 91 4.41 7.15 -17.08
N THR A 92 3.78 6.69 -16.00
CA THR A 92 3.10 7.57 -15.03
C THR A 92 4.15 8.30 -14.18
N THR A 93 4.00 9.62 -14.05
CA THR A 93 4.88 10.43 -13.20
C THR A 93 4.48 10.30 -11.73
N MET A 94 5.41 10.57 -10.82
CA MET A 94 5.11 10.59 -9.38
C MET A 94 4.09 11.67 -9.03
N THR A 95 4.17 12.81 -9.70
CA THR A 95 3.18 13.89 -9.56
C THR A 95 1.77 13.39 -9.91
N ALA A 96 1.61 12.67 -11.01
CA ALA A 96 0.32 12.11 -11.40
C ALA A 96 -0.17 11.03 -10.42
N MET A 97 0.73 10.24 -9.84
CA MET A 97 0.38 9.23 -8.83
C MET A 97 -0.20 9.86 -7.56
N LEU A 98 0.30 11.03 -7.17
CA LEU A 98 -0.08 11.72 -5.93
C LEU A 98 -1.08 12.86 -6.14
N ASP A 99 -1.48 13.14 -7.36
CA ASP A 99 -2.42 14.21 -7.66
C ASP A 99 -3.73 14.01 -6.86
N LYS A 100 -4.06 15.01 -6.05
CA LYS A 100 -5.26 15.00 -5.20
C LYS A 100 -6.57 14.96 -5.99
N ASP A 101 -6.55 15.43 -7.22
CA ASP A 101 -7.69 15.46 -8.14
C ASP A 101 -7.53 14.40 -9.26
N GLY A 102 -6.49 13.58 -9.17
CA GLY A 102 -6.14 12.57 -10.15
C GLY A 102 -6.88 11.24 -9.96
N ALA A 103 -6.49 10.27 -10.78
CA ALA A 103 -7.15 8.96 -10.83
C ALA A 103 -6.55 7.91 -9.85
N PHE A 104 -5.36 8.14 -9.28
CA PHE A 104 -4.63 7.09 -8.58
C PHE A 104 -4.72 7.21 -7.06
N ALA A 105 -4.06 8.17 -6.45
CA ALA A 105 -4.07 8.30 -4.98
C ALA A 105 -5.49 8.49 -4.40
N PRO A 106 -6.36 9.34 -4.97
CA PRO A 106 -7.72 9.47 -4.46
C PRO A 106 -8.51 8.18 -4.55
N THR A 107 -8.38 7.43 -5.64
CA THR A 107 -9.05 6.13 -5.81
C THR A 107 -8.57 5.12 -4.78
N LEU A 108 -7.25 5.00 -4.59
CA LEU A 108 -6.69 4.08 -3.59
C LEU A 108 -7.17 4.41 -2.18
N ILE A 109 -7.20 5.69 -1.82
CA ILE A 109 -7.65 6.15 -0.51
C ILE A 109 -9.16 5.92 -0.34
N ALA A 110 -9.95 6.15 -1.37
CA ALA A 110 -11.40 5.94 -1.35
C ALA A 110 -11.74 4.45 -1.21
N ASP A 111 -11.07 3.58 -1.97
CA ASP A 111 -11.28 2.13 -1.91
C ASP A 111 -10.90 1.56 -0.54
N ALA A 112 -9.87 2.12 0.08
CA ALA A 112 -9.47 1.79 1.44
C ALA A 112 -10.34 2.48 2.52
N LYS A 113 -11.38 3.22 2.11
CA LYS A 113 -12.31 3.91 3.02
C LYS A 113 -11.60 4.81 4.04
N GLY A 114 -10.54 5.47 3.62
CA GLY A 114 -9.74 6.34 4.46
C GLY A 114 -8.90 5.63 5.53
N ALA A 115 -8.73 4.33 5.44
CA ALA A 115 -7.93 3.56 6.39
C ALA A 115 -6.41 3.77 6.22
N ILE A 116 -5.96 4.17 5.03
CA ILE A 116 -4.55 4.39 4.73
C ILE A 116 -4.01 5.55 5.55
N ARG A 117 -2.93 5.30 6.29
CA ARG A 117 -2.22 6.30 7.10
C ARG A 117 -0.87 6.69 6.52
N VAL A 118 -0.28 5.80 5.73
CA VAL A 118 0.98 6.03 5.04
C VAL A 118 0.79 5.67 3.58
N LEU A 119 1.07 6.60 2.70
CA LEU A 119 1.04 6.37 1.25
C LEU A 119 2.45 6.49 0.70
N GLY A 120 2.94 5.40 0.14
CA GLY A 120 4.21 5.34 -0.55
C GLY A 120 4.02 5.36 -2.07
N VAL A 121 4.92 6.02 -2.75
CA VAL A 121 4.96 6.04 -4.21
C VAL A 121 6.32 5.55 -4.66
N VAL A 122 6.33 4.59 -5.57
CA VAL A 122 7.55 4.00 -6.10
C VAL A 122 7.47 3.97 -7.62
N LYS A 123 8.39 4.69 -8.26
CA LYS A 123 8.49 4.73 -9.71
C LYS A 123 9.77 4.06 -10.17
N LYS A 124 9.64 3.18 -11.15
CA LYS A 124 10.80 2.62 -11.85
C LYS A 124 11.39 3.69 -12.75
N ALA A 125 12.70 3.95 -12.59
CA ALA A 125 13.41 4.87 -13.44
C ALA A 125 13.40 4.38 -14.90
N THR A 126 13.14 5.30 -15.82
CA THR A 126 13.12 5.01 -17.27
C THR A 126 14.48 5.25 -17.91
N GLY A 127 15.42 5.85 -17.16
CA GLY A 127 16.77 6.16 -17.64
C GLY A 127 16.90 7.53 -18.32
N SER A 128 15.78 8.22 -18.48
CA SER A 128 15.77 9.60 -19.03
C SER A 128 15.60 10.68 -17.96
N GLU A 129 15.41 10.27 -16.72
CA GLU A 129 15.32 11.19 -15.59
C GLU A 129 16.69 11.79 -15.29
N THR A 130 16.75 13.12 -15.19
CA THR A 130 17.92 13.84 -14.67
C THR A 130 17.60 14.41 -13.30
N ILE A 131 18.59 14.47 -12.43
CA ILE A 131 18.42 15.01 -11.07
C ILE A 131 17.83 16.42 -11.10
N ALA A 132 18.20 17.22 -12.13
CA ALA A 132 17.76 18.61 -12.24
C ALA A 132 16.36 18.80 -12.86
N ALA A 133 15.89 17.84 -13.68
CA ALA A 133 14.65 18.04 -14.44
C ALA A 133 13.58 17.00 -14.13
N GLY A 134 13.95 15.74 -13.94
CA GLY A 134 12.99 14.66 -13.74
C GLY A 134 12.59 14.49 -12.26
N LEU A 135 13.56 14.55 -11.38
CA LEU A 135 13.28 14.34 -9.95
C LEU A 135 12.52 15.49 -9.32
N ASP A 136 12.90 16.73 -9.65
CA ASP A 136 12.23 17.89 -9.07
C ASP A 136 10.76 18.00 -9.47
N THR A 137 10.43 17.61 -10.69
CA THR A 137 9.05 17.62 -11.17
C THR A 137 8.25 16.43 -10.66
N ASP A 138 8.89 15.30 -10.45
CA ASP A 138 8.22 14.08 -9.98
C ASP A 138 8.13 13.99 -8.44
N VAL A 139 8.90 14.79 -7.72
CA VAL A 139 8.93 14.78 -6.24
C VAL A 139 8.16 15.95 -5.63
N GLN A 140 7.91 17.02 -6.38
CA GLN A 140 7.05 18.12 -5.96
C GLN A 140 5.57 17.76 -6.07
#